data_70272a0646d63f0c54549524e6f07435
#
_entry.id   70272a0646d63f0c54549524e6f07435
#
_cell.length_a   1.000
_cell.length_b   1.000
_cell.length_c   1.000
_cell.angle_alpha   90.00
_cell.angle_beta   90.00
_cell.angle_gamma   90.00
#
_symmetry.space_group_name_H-M   'P 1'
#
loop_
_entity.id
_entity.type
_entity.pdbx_description
1 polymer ?
#
loop_
_entity_poly.entity_id
_entity_poly.type
_entity_poly.pdbx_seq_one_letter_code
_entity_poly.pdbx_strand_id
1 'polypeptide(L)'
;MRFQLLAARTALAALILGAVAAAGAVAGVRLGLFPYSTGVTVMWPATGLGLVALVMALLWLKSAIGNNDGTAKRIGLIALAGSLVFLYPPLSTVYRGFTEMPIHDASTDPDDPPLFVALSKMRQPGMNSPEPDFQREVRYQGEEGTVAYLLHEFYQTDVTKPMARLMPRVESPMSTMFWRCFEIAKSLGWTIVDHSEKEGRIEATAASFWFGQVSDIVIRVKARGPIGARADVRAQSRTGAIDNGFNLAELKQFVDRFWNN
;
A
#
# COMPACT_ATOMS: atom_id res chain seq x y z
N MET A 1 10.20 12.61 42.59
CA MET A 1 10.73 11.24 42.40
C MET A 1 9.64 10.21 42.06
N ARG A 2 8.58 10.03 42.87
CA ARG A 2 7.52 9.02 42.57
C ARG A 2 6.78 9.26 41.26
N PHE A 3 6.41 10.49 40.93
CA PHE A 3 5.75 10.85 39.68
C PHE A 3 6.60 10.57 38.44
N GLN A 4 7.88 10.90 38.46
CA GLN A 4 8.82 10.62 37.37
C GLN A 4 8.94 9.12 37.11
N LEU A 5 9.06 8.31 38.17
CA LEU A 5 9.16 6.88 38.03
C LEU A 5 7.87 6.25 37.47
N LEU A 6 6.71 6.77 37.88
CA LEU A 6 5.41 6.35 37.35
C LEU A 6 5.29 6.72 35.86
N ALA A 7 5.57 7.96 35.48
CA ALA A 7 5.50 8.41 34.11
C ALA A 7 6.44 7.60 33.18
N ALA A 8 7.67 7.33 33.64
CA ALA A 8 8.63 6.50 32.91
C ALA A 8 8.11 5.08 32.68
N ARG A 9 7.66 4.43 33.75
CA ARG A 9 7.13 3.05 33.67
C ARG A 9 5.91 2.96 32.78
N THR A 10 4.98 3.93 32.89
CA THR A 10 3.79 3.98 32.06
C THR A 10 4.13 4.21 30.59
N ALA A 11 5.07 5.11 30.28
CA ALA A 11 5.52 5.35 28.91
C ALA A 11 6.09 4.09 28.27
N LEU A 12 7.02 3.42 28.97
CA LEU A 12 7.64 2.19 28.46
C LEU A 12 6.65 1.04 28.35
N ALA A 13 5.82 0.82 29.35
CA ALA A 13 4.81 -0.25 29.32
C ALA A 13 3.80 -0.04 28.17
N ALA A 14 3.31 1.18 28.00
CA ALA A 14 2.38 1.52 26.91
C ALA A 14 3.04 1.34 25.53
N LEU A 15 4.29 1.77 25.38
CA LEU A 15 5.03 1.61 24.11
C LEU A 15 5.27 0.12 23.79
N ILE A 16 5.69 -0.68 24.77
CA ILE A 16 5.92 -2.12 24.58
C ILE A 16 4.62 -2.83 24.25
N LEU A 17 3.54 -2.59 25.01
CA LEU A 17 2.24 -3.20 24.76
C LEU A 17 1.67 -2.80 23.39
N GLY A 18 1.79 -1.53 23.02
CA GLY A 18 1.40 -1.05 21.70
C GLY A 18 2.19 -1.72 20.57
N ALA A 19 3.51 -1.84 20.73
CA ALA A 19 4.38 -2.49 19.75
C ALA A 19 4.07 -4.00 19.62
N VAL A 20 3.86 -4.70 20.74
CA VAL A 20 3.46 -6.13 20.74
C VAL A 20 2.09 -6.32 20.08
N ALA A 21 1.11 -5.47 20.39
CA ALA A 21 -0.21 -5.53 19.76
C ALA A 21 -0.13 -5.26 18.25
N ALA A 22 0.63 -4.26 17.83
CA ALA A 22 0.84 -3.94 16.41
C ALA A 22 1.56 -5.09 15.68
N ALA A 23 2.65 -5.63 16.24
CA ALA A 23 3.37 -6.76 15.68
C ALA A 23 2.48 -8.01 15.60
N GLY A 24 1.68 -8.28 16.63
CA GLY A 24 0.69 -9.36 16.64
C GLY A 24 -0.39 -9.19 15.57
N ALA A 25 -0.88 -7.96 15.36
CA ALA A 25 -1.84 -7.65 14.31
C ALA A 25 -1.26 -7.94 12.92
N VAL A 26 -0.04 -7.45 12.64
CA VAL A 26 0.65 -7.70 11.38
C VAL A 26 0.91 -9.18 11.16
N ALA A 27 1.48 -9.86 12.16
CA ALA A 27 1.81 -11.29 12.08
C ALA A 27 0.54 -12.14 11.89
N GLY A 28 -0.53 -11.85 12.62
CA GLY A 28 -1.78 -12.61 12.55
C GLY A 28 -2.44 -12.52 11.18
N VAL A 29 -2.45 -11.34 10.54
CA VAL A 29 -2.94 -11.19 9.16
C VAL A 29 -2.04 -11.94 8.18
N ARG A 30 -0.71 -11.79 8.29
CA ARG A 30 0.24 -12.46 7.38
C ARG A 30 0.21 -13.97 7.48
N LEU A 31 -0.03 -14.52 8.67
CA LEU A 31 -0.15 -15.95 8.91
C LEU A 31 -1.57 -16.49 8.62
N GLY A 32 -2.50 -15.62 8.19
CA GLY A 32 -3.87 -16.01 7.89
C GLY A 32 -4.71 -16.40 9.13
N LEU A 33 -4.26 -16.01 10.34
CA LEU A 33 -4.99 -16.32 11.59
C LEU A 33 -6.29 -15.52 11.71
N PHE A 34 -6.33 -14.35 11.09
CA PHE A 34 -7.54 -13.51 11.00
C PHE A 34 -7.49 -12.58 9.79
N PRO A 35 -8.65 -12.07 9.32
CA PRO A 35 -8.72 -11.24 8.13
C PRO A 35 -8.06 -9.86 8.34
N TYR A 36 -7.71 -9.21 7.24
CA TYR A 36 -7.12 -7.86 7.22
C TYR A 36 -7.89 -6.83 8.05
N SER A 37 -9.23 -6.86 8.00
CA SER A 37 -10.10 -5.95 8.76
C SER A 37 -9.88 -6.07 10.27
N THR A 38 -9.69 -7.29 10.78
CA THR A 38 -9.37 -7.53 12.21
C THR A 38 -8.01 -6.95 12.57
N GLY A 39 -6.99 -7.15 11.70
CA GLY A 39 -5.66 -6.56 11.90
C GLY A 39 -5.72 -5.04 12.00
N VAL A 40 -6.44 -4.38 11.10
CA VAL A 40 -6.66 -2.93 11.14
C VAL A 40 -7.38 -2.51 12.43
N THR A 41 -8.41 -3.25 12.86
CA THR A 41 -9.13 -2.95 14.11
C THR A 41 -8.20 -3.00 15.33
N VAL A 42 -7.27 -3.96 15.41
CA VAL A 42 -6.28 -4.06 16.50
C VAL A 42 -5.26 -2.91 16.46
N MET A 43 -4.99 -2.33 15.31
CA MET A 43 -4.07 -1.19 15.20
C MET A 43 -4.59 0.07 15.90
N TRP A 44 -5.90 0.28 16.02
CA TRP A 44 -6.45 1.45 16.72
C TRP A 44 -6.09 1.50 18.20
N PRO A 45 -6.37 0.47 19.02
CA PRO A 45 -5.93 0.45 20.41
C PRO A 45 -4.40 0.46 20.55
N ALA A 46 -3.65 -0.17 19.64
CA ALA A 46 -2.18 -0.09 19.63
C ALA A 46 -1.71 1.36 19.42
N THR A 47 -2.32 2.10 18.49
CA THR A 47 -2.05 3.52 18.26
C THR A 47 -2.41 4.36 19.50
N GLY A 48 -3.53 4.05 20.16
CA GLY A 48 -3.91 4.67 21.43
C GLY A 48 -2.86 4.51 22.53
N LEU A 49 -2.29 3.30 22.65
CA LEU A 49 -1.17 3.05 23.57
C LEU A 49 0.08 3.86 23.18
N GLY A 50 0.37 4.00 21.89
CA GLY A 50 1.45 4.87 21.39
C GLY A 50 1.27 6.33 21.76
N LEU A 51 0.04 6.86 21.70
CA LEU A 51 -0.30 8.22 22.13
C LEU A 51 -0.12 8.38 23.65
N VAL A 52 -0.55 7.40 24.44
CA VAL A 52 -0.31 7.39 25.89
C VAL A 52 1.19 7.40 26.17
N ALA A 53 1.97 6.58 25.48
CA ALA A 53 3.42 6.53 25.63
C ALA A 53 4.06 7.89 25.30
N LEU A 54 3.62 8.56 24.23
CA LEU A 54 4.09 9.89 23.82
C LEU A 54 3.82 10.94 24.91
N VAL A 55 2.60 11.02 25.42
CA VAL A 55 2.21 11.97 26.45
C VAL A 55 3.01 11.74 27.74
N MET A 56 3.14 10.49 28.16
CA MET A 56 3.90 10.14 29.38
C MET A 56 5.40 10.39 29.21
N ALA A 57 5.97 10.20 28.01
CA ALA A 57 7.36 10.54 27.72
C ALA A 57 7.61 12.05 27.79
N LEU A 58 6.68 12.87 27.29
CA LEU A 58 6.74 14.34 27.38
C LEU A 58 6.67 14.81 28.84
N LEU A 59 5.74 14.26 29.64
CA LEU A 59 5.60 14.60 31.06
C LEU A 59 6.84 14.20 31.85
N TRP A 60 7.41 13.04 31.54
CA TRP A 60 8.67 12.59 32.14
C TRP A 60 9.83 13.52 31.75
N LEU A 61 9.99 13.84 30.49
CA LEU A 61 11.05 14.72 29.99
C LEU A 61 10.96 16.12 30.62
N LYS A 62 9.75 16.70 30.70
CA LYS A 62 9.51 17.97 31.41
C LYS A 62 9.98 17.91 32.86
N SER A 63 9.66 16.85 33.59
CA SER A 63 10.07 16.65 34.98
C SER A 63 11.58 16.45 35.11
N ALA A 64 12.23 15.72 34.18
CA ALA A 64 13.67 15.51 34.17
C ALA A 64 14.47 16.80 33.90
N ILE A 65 13.91 17.67 33.03
CA ILE A 65 14.49 18.99 32.77
C ILE A 65 14.43 19.87 34.03
N GLY A 66 13.27 19.91 34.71
CA GLY A 66 13.05 20.69 35.91
C GLY A 66 13.97 20.28 37.07
N ASN A 67 14.31 18.99 37.17
CA ASN A 67 15.18 18.46 38.21
C ASN A 67 16.66 18.39 37.78
N ASN A 68 17.02 18.85 36.61
CA ASN A 68 18.35 18.78 36.04
C ASN A 68 19.00 17.39 36.01
N ASP A 69 18.18 16.33 35.88
CA ASP A 69 18.63 14.93 35.83
C ASP A 69 19.05 14.54 34.41
N GLY A 70 20.34 14.45 34.15
CA GLY A 70 20.90 14.14 32.83
C GLY A 70 20.54 12.73 32.33
N THR A 71 20.47 11.74 33.23
CA THR A 71 20.10 10.36 32.86
C THR A 71 18.65 10.26 32.52
N ALA A 72 17.76 10.84 33.33
CA ALA A 72 16.34 10.88 33.07
C ALA A 72 16.01 11.63 31.76
N LYS A 73 16.74 12.70 31.45
CA LYS A 73 16.59 13.42 30.16
C LYS A 73 16.88 12.50 28.97
N ARG A 74 17.99 11.75 29.01
CA ARG A 74 18.36 10.84 27.91
C ARG A 74 17.30 9.76 27.70
N ILE A 75 16.83 9.12 28.77
CA ILE A 75 15.80 8.09 28.69
C ILE A 75 14.47 8.68 28.19
N GLY A 76 14.09 9.87 28.64
CA GLY A 76 12.91 10.59 28.18
C GLY A 76 12.96 10.91 26.68
N LEU A 77 14.11 11.31 26.16
CA LEU A 77 14.32 11.55 24.73
C LEU A 77 14.23 10.26 23.92
N ILE A 78 14.77 9.15 24.42
CA ILE A 78 14.65 7.83 23.75
C ILE A 78 13.19 7.38 23.71
N ALA A 79 12.45 7.51 24.82
CA ALA A 79 11.03 7.16 24.87
C ALA A 79 10.19 8.04 23.93
N LEU A 80 10.48 9.34 23.86
CA LEU A 80 9.85 10.28 22.95
C LEU A 80 10.11 9.89 21.48
N ALA A 81 11.37 9.67 21.13
CA ALA A 81 11.76 9.25 19.79
C ALA A 81 11.11 7.92 19.39
N GLY A 82 11.11 6.93 20.28
CA GLY A 82 10.45 5.64 20.07
C GLY A 82 8.94 5.77 19.85
N SER A 83 8.28 6.65 20.62
CA SER A 83 6.84 6.92 20.46
C SER A 83 6.52 7.59 19.11
N LEU A 84 7.34 8.53 18.65
CA LEU A 84 7.19 9.21 17.37
C LEU A 84 7.39 8.22 16.19
N VAL A 85 8.42 7.39 16.26
CA VAL A 85 8.67 6.34 15.26
C VAL A 85 7.51 5.35 15.21
N PHE A 86 7.00 4.93 16.36
CA PHE A 86 5.87 4.01 16.44
C PHE A 86 4.57 4.59 15.88
N LEU A 87 4.31 5.88 16.14
CA LEU A 87 3.09 6.55 15.70
C LEU A 87 3.11 6.98 14.23
N TYR A 88 4.29 7.11 13.62
CA TYR A 88 4.41 7.59 12.24
C TYR A 88 3.60 6.76 11.22
N PRO A 89 3.70 5.41 11.16
CA PRO A 89 2.92 4.62 10.19
C PRO A 89 1.41 4.78 10.33
N PRO A 90 0.78 4.59 11.52
CA PRO A 90 -0.67 4.72 11.63
C PRO A 90 -1.16 6.15 11.38
N LEU A 91 -0.45 7.16 11.84
CA LEU A 91 -0.84 8.55 11.61
C LEU A 91 -0.67 8.95 10.14
N SER A 92 0.39 8.50 9.48
CA SER A 92 0.56 8.73 8.05
C SER A 92 -0.56 8.07 7.23
N THR A 93 -1.01 6.87 7.61
CA THR A 93 -2.14 6.19 6.95
C THR A 93 -3.45 6.97 7.14
N VAL A 94 -3.70 7.48 8.35
CA VAL A 94 -4.88 8.34 8.62
C VAL A 94 -4.81 9.62 7.79
N TYR A 95 -3.65 10.30 7.78
CA TYR A 95 -3.46 11.51 6.99
C TYR A 95 -3.72 11.27 5.49
N ARG A 96 -3.14 10.21 4.93
CA ARG A 96 -3.37 9.82 3.53
C ARG A 96 -4.84 9.51 3.26
N GLY A 97 -5.55 8.85 4.18
CA GLY A 97 -6.98 8.58 4.06
C GLY A 97 -7.84 9.83 3.94
N PHE A 98 -7.36 11.01 4.41
CA PHE A 98 -8.04 12.30 4.25
C PHE A 98 -7.57 13.09 3.02
N THR A 99 -6.35 12.88 2.56
CA THR A 99 -5.71 13.70 1.52
C THR A 99 -5.59 12.99 0.18
N GLU A 100 -5.55 11.66 0.18
CA GLU A 100 -5.44 10.88 -1.06
C GLU A 100 -6.81 10.42 -1.56
N MET A 101 -6.91 10.25 -2.88
CA MET A 101 -8.12 9.75 -3.50
C MET A 101 -8.41 8.30 -3.07
N PRO A 102 -9.69 7.92 -2.80
CA PRO A 102 -10.05 6.56 -2.43
C PRO A 102 -9.98 5.61 -3.64
N ILE A 103 -8.77 5.28 -4.02
CA ILE A 103 -8.44 4.43 -5.16
C ILE A 103 -7.91 3.08 -4.66
N HIS A 104 -8.36 2.00 -5.27
CA HIS A 104 -7.90 0.63 -5.02
C HIS A 104 -7.63 -0.16 -6.30
N ASP A 105 -7.72 0.49 -7.45
CA ASP A 105 -7.51 -0.07 -8.78
C ASP A 105 -6.69 0.90 -9.61
N ALA A 106 -5.67 0.42 -10.31
CA ALA A 106 -4.79 1.22 -11.15
C ALA A 106 -4.54 0.47 -12.47
N SER A 107 -4.64 1.17 -13.60
CA SER A 107 -4.38 0.62 -14.93
C SER A 107 -3.55 1.59 -15.76
N THR A 108 -2.67 1.05 -16.60
CA THR A 108 -1.94 1.83 -17.61
C THR A 108 -2.79 2.14 -18.85
N ASP A 109 -3.91 1.46 -18.99
CA ASP A 109 -4.91 1.69 -20.04
C ASP A 109 -6.31 1.71 -19.38
N PRO A 110 -6.78 2.84 -18.87
CA PRO A 110 -8.09 2.94 -18.25
C PRO A 110 -9.26 2.92 -19.24
N ASP A 111 -9.01 3.15 -20.53
CA ASP A 111 -10.03 3.08 -21.59
C ASP A 111 -10.33 1.63 -21.98
N ASP A 112 -9.30 0.76 -21.99
CA ASP A 112 -9.39 -0.68 -22.26
C ASP A 112 -8.53 -1.43 -21.24
N PRO A 113 -8.94 -1.47 -19.94
CA PRO A 113 -8.11 -2.05 -18.89
C PRO A 113 -8.00 -3.57 -19.04
N PRO A 114 -6.83 -4.16 -18.74
CA PRO A 114 -6.67 -5.60 -18.68
C PRO A 114 -7.64 -6.24 -17.70
N LEU A 115 -8.28 -7.35 -18.09
CA LEU A 115 -9.26 -8.06 -17.27
C LEU A 115 -8.62 -9.26 -16.57
N PHE A 116 -9.01 -9.50 -15.31
CA PHE A 116 -8.67 -10.70 -14.57
C PHE A 116 -9.51 -11.89 -15.03
N VAL A 117 -8.91 -13.05 -15.21
CA VAL A 117 -9.57 -14.31 -15.61
C VAL A 117 -9.48 -15.36 -14.51
N ALA A 118 -8.27 -15.74 -14.12
CA ALA A 118 -8.05 -16.69 -13.04
C ALA A 118 -8.27 -16.05 -11.67
N LEU A 119 -7.72 -14.84 -11.48
CA LEU A 119 -7.83 -14.11 -10.21
C LEU A 119 -9.25 -13.65 -9.90
N SER A 120 -10.09 -13.41 -10.93
CA SER A 120 -11.51 -13.08 -10.71
C SER A 120 -12.25 -14.20 -9.98
N LYS A 121 -11.92 -15.47 -10.27
CA LYS A 121 -12.51 -16.66 -9.63
C LYS A 121 -12.07 -16.85 -8.18
N MET A 122 -11.01 -16.19 -7.75
CA MET A 122 -10.50 -16.25 -6.38
C MET A 122 -11.13 -15.19 -5.46
N ARG A 123 -11.94 -14.28 -6.01
CA ARG A 123 -12.63 -13.26 -5.24
C ARG A 123 -13.76 -13.87 -4.41
N GLN A 124 -13.82 -13.48 -3.15
CA GLN A 124 -14.81 -13.93 -2.17
C GLN A 124 -15.80 -12.80 -1.84
N PRO A 125 -17.00 -13.10 -1.32
CA PRO A 125 -17.91 -12.08 -0.83
C PRO A 125 -17.21 -11.13 0.18
N GLY A 126 -17.42 -9.83 0.00
CA GLY A 126 -16.77 -8.79 0.82
C GLY A 126 -15.43 -8.30 0.30
N MET A 127 -14.88 -8.89 -0.76
CA MET A 127 -13.77 -8.34 -1.52
C MET A 127 -14.25 -7.32 -2.56
N ASN A 128 -13.33 -6.47 -3.02
CA ASN A 128 -13.58 -5.55 -4.14
C ASN A 128 -13.96 -6.33 -5.40
N SER A 129 -14.87 -5.80 -6.22
CA SER A 129 -15.22 -6.42 -7.51
C SER A 129 -13.98 -6.51 -8.41
N PRO A 130 -13.75 -7.61 -9.12
CA PRO A 130 -12.65 -7.72 -10.08
C PRO A 130 -12.89 -6.90 -11.36
N GLU A 131 -14.14 -6.48 -11.60
CA GLU A 131 -14.48 -5.67 -12.77
C GLU A 131 -13.87 -4.27 -12.66
N PRO A 132 -13.40 -3.70 -13.80
CA PRO A 132 -12.88 -2.33 -13.81
C PRO A 132 -14.03 -1.34 -13.56
N ASP A 133 -13.76 -0.37 -12.68
CA ASP A 133 -14.73 0.69 -12.35
C ASP A 133 -14.07 2.07 -12.44
N PHE A 134 -13.44 2.36 -13.60
CA PHE A 134 -12.76 3.65 -13.83
C PHE A 134 -13.71 4.79 -14.19
N GLN A 135 -15.00 4.50 -14.39
CA GLN A 135 -16.03 5.51 -14.64
C GLN A 135 -16.73 6.00 -13.37
N ARG A 136 -16.38 5.42 -12.23
CA ARG A 136 -16.97 5.78 -10.94
C ARG A 136 -16.58 7.21 -10.53
N GLU A 137 -17.56 7.98 -10.08
CA GLU A 137 -17.33 9.25 -9.42
C GLU A 137 -16.72 9.02 -8.03
N VAL A 138 -15.59 9.65 -7.76
CA VAL A 138 -14.95 9.65 -6.44
C VAL A 138 -14.95 11.06 -5.87
N ARG A 139 -15.15 11.17 -4.55
CA ARG A 139 -15.07 12.43 -3.83
C ARG A 139 -13.92 12.38 -2.85
N TYR A 140 -13.08 13.37 -2.89
CA TYR A 140 -12.01 13.53 -1.91
C TYR A 140 -11.91 14.98 -1.48
N GLN A 141 -11.31 15.23 -0.33
CA GLN A 141 -11.11 16.57 0.20
C GLN A 141 -9.74 17.07 -0.24
N GLY A 142 -9.75 18.02 -1.17
CA GLY A 142 -8.56 18.71 -1.63
C GLY A 142 -8.30 20.00 -0.85
N GLU A 143 -7.27 20.75 -1.24
CA GLU A 143 -6.90 22.04 -0.61
C GLU A 143 -8.02 23.10 -0.73
N GLU A 144 -8.84 23.03 -1.77
CA GLU A 144 -9.97 23.95 -2.03
C GLU A 144 -11.34 23.41 -1.56
N GLY A 145 -11.38 22.31 -0.79
CA GLY A 145 -12.61 21.68 -0.32
C GLY A 145 -12.87 20.31 -0.96
N THR A 146 -14.12 19.85 -0.91
CA THR A 146 -14.51 18.55 -1.48
C THR A 146 -14.68 18.67 -2.98
N VAL A 147 -13.88 17.90 -3.73
CA VAL A 147 -13.93 17.86 -5.20
C VAL A 147 -14.39 16.47 -5.65
N ALA A 148 -15.31 16.43 -6.60
CA ALA A 148 -15.77 15.20 -7.24
C ALA A 148 -15.06 15.07 -8.59
N TYR A 149 -14.45 13.89 -8.80
CA TYR A 149 -13.83 13.54 -10.08
C TYR A 149 -14.43 12.25 -10.62
N LEU A 150 -14.51 12.16 -11.93
CA LEU A 150 -14.60 10.87 -12.58
C LEU A 150 -13.22 10.19 -12.46
N LEU A 151 -13.20 8.96 -11.96
CA LEU A 151 -11.96 8.22 -11.75
C LEU A 151 -11.16 8.09 -13.07
N HIS A 152 -11.87 7.91 -14.18
CA HIS A 152 -11.30 7.88 -15.53
C HIS A 152 -10.53 9.17 -15.89
N GLU A 153 -11.10 10.34 -15.63
CA GLU A 153 -10.44 11.64 -15.91
C GLU A 153 -9.19 11.81 -15.05
N PHE A 154 -9.26 11.46 -13.78
CA PHE A 154 -8.12 11.48 -12.89
C PHE A 154 -6.99 10.58 -13.41
N TYR A 155 -7.29 9.33 -13.77
CA TYR A 155 -6.27 8.45 -14.33
C TYR A 155 -5.70 8.97 -15.66
N GLN A 156 -6.51 9.55 -16.52
CA GLN A 156 -6.02 10.10 -17.78
C GLN A 156 -5.13 11.34 -17.61
N THR A 157 -5.46 12.22 -16.66
CA THR A 157 -4.73 13.50 -16.51
C THR A 157 -3.54 13.40 -15.57
N ASP A 158 -3.71 12.83 -14.39
CA ASP A 158 -2.75 12.96 -13.31
C ASP A 158 -1.88 11.71 -13.08
N VAL A 159 -2.41 10.52 -13.37
CA VAL A 159 -1.74 9.26 -13.01
C VAL A 159 -1.21 8.50 -14.24
N THR A 160 -2.04 8.27 -15.25
CA THR A 160 -1.69 7.33 -16.32
C THR A 160 -1.18 7.96 -17.60
N LYS A 161 -1.44 9.24 -17.87
CA LYS A 161 -0.83 9.88 -19.05
C LYS A 161 0.69 9.83 -19.02
N PRO A 162 1.35 10.13 -17.89
CA PRO A 162 2.78 9.91 -17.78
C PRO A 162 3.15 8.43 -17.93
N MET A 163 2.38 7.52 -17.31
CA MET A 163 2.67 6.07 -17.35
C MET A 163 2.35 5.45 -18.71
N ALA A 164 1.24 5.81 -19.35
CA ALA A 164 0.89 5.31 -20.68
C ALA A 164 1.95 5.65 -21.74
N ARG A 165 2.69 6.75 -21.56
CA ARG A 165 3.84 7.12 -22.41
C ARG A 165 5.06 6.25 -22.14
N LEU A 166 5.19 5.74 -20.92
CA LEU A 166 6.30 4.90 -20.47
C LEU A 166 6.03 3.41 -20.71
N MET A 167 4.81 3.05 -21.13
CA MET A 167 4.47 1.65 -21.36
C MET A 167 5.30 1.04 -22.48
N PRO A 168 5.80 -0.19 -22.27
CA PRO A 168 6.63 -0.86 -23.24
C PRO A 168 5.92 -1.04 -24.58
N ARG A 169 6.43 -0.36 -25.58
CA ARG A 169 6.06 -0.52 -26.98
C ARG A 169 7.34 -0.77 -27.74
N VAL A 170 7.59 -2.01 -28.09
CA VAL A 170 8.86 -2.38 -28.72
C VAL A 170 8.60 -3.09 -30.04
N GLU A 171 9.54 -2.95 -30.98
CA GLU A 171 9.61 -3.75 -32.19
C GLU A 171 10.14 -5.13 -31.83
N SER A 172 9.28 -5.95 -31.30
CA SER A 172 9.60 -7.31 -30.86
C SER A 172 8.36 -8.19 -31.01
N PRO A 173 8.52 -9.48 -31.36
CA PRO A 173 7.42 -10.42 -31.40
C PRO A 173 6.67 -10.47 -30.07
N MET A 174 5.36 -10.69 -30.13
CA MET A 174 4.50 -10.77 -28.94
C MET A 174 5.02 -11.81 -27.94
N SER A 175 5.51 -12.97 -28.42
CA SER A 175 6.07 -14.03 -27.56
C SER A 175 7.30 -13.56 -26.78
N THR A 176 8.23 -12.87 -27.43
CA THR A 176 9.41 -12.31 -26.76
C THR A 176 9.03 -11.28 -25.69
N MET A 177 8.07 -10.40 -26.01
CA MET A 177 7.54 -9.42 -25.09
C MET A 177 6.85 -10.09 -23.90
N PHE A 178 6.06 -11.14 -24.16
CA PHE A 178 5.36 -11.90 -23.14
C PHE A 178 6.33 -12.50 -22.11
N TRP A 179 7.34 -13.22 -22.55
CA TRP A 179 8.31 -13.85 -21.65
C TRP A 179 9.17 -12.82 -20.91
N ARG A 180 9.50 -11.70 -21.54
CA ARG A 180 10.16 -10.59 -20.86
C ARG A 180 9.28 -10.04 -19.72
N CYS A 181 8.00 -9.78 -19.96
CA CYS A 181 7.07 -9.35 -18.93
C CYS A 181 6.91 -10.37 -17.80
N PHE A 182 6.88 -11.66 -18.15
CA PHE A 182 6.80 -12.75 -17.17
C PHE A 182 8.02 -12.78 -16.24
N GLU A 183 9.23 -12.68 -16.77
CA GLU A 183 10.45 -12.67 -15.97
C GLU A 183 10.58 -11.39 -15.13
N ILE A 184 10.11 -10.24 -15.63
CA ILE A 184 10.04 -9.01 -14.86
C ILE A 184 9.09 -9.19 -13.65
N ALA A 185 7.89 -9.72 -13.86
CA ALA A 185 6.93 -9.97 -12.79
C ALA A 185 7.55 -10.86 -11.68
N LYS A 186 8.25 -11.93 -12.05
CA LYS A 186 9.00 -12.79 -11.11
C LYS A 186 10.11 -12.02 -10.39
N SER A 187 10.88 -11.20 -11.10
CA SER A 187 11.98 -10.42 -10.53
C SER A 187 11.52 -9.34 -9.53
N LEU A 188 10.27 -8.90 -9.65
CA LEU A 188 9.61 -8.00 -8.69
C LEU A 188 9.08 -8.74 -7.45
N GLY A 189 9.20 -10.07 -7.41
CA GLY A 189 8.69 -10.89 -6.31
C GLY A 189 7.18 -11.16 -6.39
N TRP A 190 6.55 -10.89 -7.53
CA TRP A 190 5.14 -11.21 -7.70
C TRP A 190 4.93 -12.73 -7.79
N THR A 191 3.89 -13.22 -7.16
CA THR A 191 3.51 -14.63 -7.23
C THR A 191 2.65 -14.85 -8.47
N ILE A 192 3.16 -15.54 -9.47
CA ILE A 192 2.41 -15.90 -10.69
C ILE A 192 1.29 -16.88 -10.33
N VAL A 193 0.07 -16.55 -10.69
CA VAL A 193 -1.13 -17.35 -10.45
C VAL A 193 -1.55 -18.09 -11.71
N ASP A 194 -1.52 -17.41 -12.85
CA ASP A 194 -1.88 -17.99 -14.15
C ASP A 194 -1.19 -17.23 -15.29
N HIS A 195 -0.99 -17.90 -16.42
CA HIS A 195 -0.47 -17.26 -17.61
C HIS A 195 -0.86 -17.99 -18.88
N SER A 196 -1.05 -17.26 -19.95
CA SER A 196 -1.35 -17.80 -21.28
C SER A 196 -0.65 -16.94 -22.35
N GLU A 197 0.42 -17.50 -22.92
CA GLU A 197 1.15 -16.83 -24.00
C GLU A 197 0.23 -16.58 -25.22
N LYS A 198 -0.65 -17.57 -25.53
CA LYS A 198 -1.61 -17.45 -26.64
C LYS A 198 -2.55 -16.26 -26.47
N GLU A 199 -2.98 -15.98 -25.25
CA GLU A 199 -3.87 -14.85 -24.93
C GLU A 199 -3.06 -13.57 -24.62
N GLY A 200 -1.75 -13.69 -24.47
CA GLY A 200 -0.89 -12.59 -24.03
C GLY A 200 -1.17 -12.13 -22.60
N ARG A 201 -1.60 -13.03 -21.72
CA ARG A 201 -2.07 -12.71 -20.37
C ARG A 201 -1.18 -13.35 -19.31
N ILE A 202 -0.78 -12.54 -18.33
CA ILE A 202 -0.07 -13.00 -17.13
C ILE A 202 -0.83 -12.46 -15.94
N GLU A 203 -1.23 -13.32 -15.02
CA GLU A 203 -1.89 -12.96 -13.77
C GLU A 203 -1.00 -13.31 -12.58
N ALA A 204 -0.82 -12.35 -11.69
CA ALA A 204 0.03 -12.46 -10.52
C ALA A 204 -0.58 -11.76 -9.32
N THR A 205 -0.01 -11.98 -8.14
CA THR A 205 -0.36 -11.25 -6.93
C THR A 205 0.88 -10.62 -6.31
N ALA A 206 0.72 -9.43 -5.76
CA ALA A 206 1.69 -8.78 -4.88
C ALA A 206 1.08 -8.59 -3.49
N ALA A 207 1.93 -8.57 -2.46
CA ALA A 207 1.49 -8.36 -1.10
C ALA A 207 2.22 -7.18 -0.46
N SER A 208 1.46 -6.26 0.15
CA SER A 208 2.03 -5.11 0.83
C SER A 208 2.92 -5.53 2.00
N PHE A 209 3.97 -4.74 2.27
CA PHE A 209 4.97 -5.09 3.28
C PHE A 209 4.37 -5.27 4.68
N TRP A 210 3.55 -4.33 5.15
CA TRP A 210 3.08 -4.35 6.53
C TRP A 210 2.05 -5.44 6.81
N PHE A 211 0.88 -5.36 6.20
CA PHE A 211 -0.23 -6.27 6.48
C PHE A 211 -0.36 -7.44 5.51
N GLY A 212 0.50 -7.50 4.46
CA GLY A 212 0.32 -8.50 3.43
C GLY A 212 -1.01 -8.33 2.68
N GLN A 213 -1.54 -7.09 2.59
CA GLN A 213 -2.70 -6.81 1.77
C GLN A 213 -2.41 -7.20 0.34
N VAL A 214 -3.24 -8.08 -0.21
CA VAL A 214 -3.03 -8.65 -1.54
C VAL A 214 -3.62 -7.74 -2.60
N SER A 215 -2.80 -7.44 -3.61
CA SER A 215 -3.24 -6.86 -4.88
C SER A 215 -3.11 -7.89 -5.99
N ASP A 216 -4.16 -8.00 -6.78
CA ASP A 216 -4.16 -8.78 -8.01
C ASP A 216 -3.58 -7.94 -9.13
N ILE A 217 -2.73 -8.53 -9.94
CA ILE A 217 -2.04 -7.87 -11.04
C ILE A 217 -2.29 -8.68 -12.31
N VAL A 218 -2.63 -7.99 -13.39
CA VAL A 218 -2.71 -8.59 -14.72
C VAL A 218 -1.86 -7.78 -15.70
N ILE A 219 -1.03 -8.48 -16.45
CA ILE A 219 -0.29 -7.94 -17.59
C ILE A 219 -0.94 -8.49 -18.86
N ARG A 220 -1.23 -7.60 -19.80
CA ARG A 220 -1.76 -7.94 -21.11
C ARG A 220 -0.77 -7.52 -22.19
N VAL A 221 -0.29 -8.49 -22.96
CA VAL A 221 0.57 -8.26 -24.13
C VAL A 221 -0.25 -8.41 -25.39
N LYS A 222 -0.33 -7.37 -26.20
CA LYS A 222 -1.00 -7.37 -27.50
C LYS A 222 0.01 -7.13 -28.63
N ALA A 223 -0.14 -7.85 -29.74
CA ALA A 223 0.59 -7.54 -30.97
C ALA A 223 0.19 -6.14 -31.47
N ARG A 224 1.16 -5.40 -32.00
CA ARG A 224 0.98 -4.07 -32.60
C ARG A 224 1.67 -4.02 -33.94
N GLY A 225 0.89 -4.18 -34.99
CA GLY A 225 1.44 -4.33 -36.34
C GLY A 225 2.18 -5.67 -36.54
N PRO A 226 2.93 -5.81 -37.62
CA PRO A 226 3.54 -7.11 -38.00
C PRO A 226 4.73 -7.52 -37.09
N ILE A 227 5.41 -6.57 -36.46
CA ILE A 227 6.66 -6.84 -35.73
C ILE A 227 6.70 -6.23 -34.33
N GLY A 228 5.64 -5.53 -33.89
CA GLY A 228 5.63 -4.82 -32.62
C GLY A 228 4.69 -5.46 -31.60
N ALA A 229 4.95 -5.19 -30.32
CA ALA A 229 4.08 -5.55 -29.20
C ALA A 229 3.94 -4.40 -28.20
N ARG A 230 2.83 -4.38 -27.47
CA ARG A 230 2.54 -3.49 -26.35
C ARG A 230 2.15 -4.31 -25.14
N ALA A 231 2.65 -3.93 -23.97
CA ALA A 231 2.19 -4.45 -22.70
C ALA A 231 1.38 -3.38 -21.96
N ASP A 232 0.27 -3.78 -21.36
CA ASP A 232 -0.53 -3.00 -20.43
C ASP A 232 -0.62 -3.75 -19.11
N VAL A 233 -0.66 -3.02 -18.00
CA VAL A 233 -0.69 -3.59 -16.66
C VAL A 233 -1.82 -2.97 -15.86
N ARG A 234 -2.55 -3.79 -15.10
CA ARG A 234 -3.53 -3.36 -14.10
C ARG A 234 -3.24 -4.05 -12.79
N ALA A 235 -3.35 -3.30 -11.70
CA ALA A 235 -3.25 -3.79 -10.34
C ALA A 235 -4.46 -3.34 -9.53
N GLN A 236 -5.05 -4.26 -8.75
CA GLN A 236 -6.24 -3.97 -7.96
C GLN A 236 -6.18 -4.67 -6.60
N SER A 237 -6.37 -3.92 -5.53
CA SER A 237 -6.44 -4.48 -4.18
C SER A 237 -7.70 -5.32 -3.98
N ARG A 238 -7.54 -6.50 -3.36
CA ARG A 238 -8.68 -7.38 -3.05
C ARG A 238 -9.61 -6.80 -2.00
N THR A 239 -9.09 -5.99 -1.10
CA THR A 239 -9.84 -5.45 0.05
C THR A 239 -9.47 -3.99 0.29
N GLY A 240 -10.41 -3.24 0.86
CA GLY A 240 -10.21 -1.83 1.19
C GLY A 240 -10.55 -0.88 0.04
N ALA A 241 -11.02 0.31 0.39
CA ALA A 241 -11.37 1.35 -0.57
C ALA A 241 -10.16 2.19 -1.02
N ILE A 242 -9.06 2.14 -0.25
CA ILE A 242 -7.83 2.90 -0.47
C ILE A 242 -6.65 1.94 -0.38
N ASP A 243 -5.73 2.01 -1.33
CA ASP A 243 -4.51 1.20 -1.37
C ASP A 243 -3.24 1.94 -0.93
N ASN A 244 -3.37 3.21 -0.53
CA ASN A 244 -2.26 4.11 -0.17
C ASN A 244 -1.17 4.21 -1.27
N GLY A 245 -1.57 4.13 -2.53
CA GLY A 245 -0.68 4.21 -3.69
C GLY A 245 0.09 2.92 -3.99
N PHE A 246 -0.25 1.81 -3.34
CA PHE A 246 0.46 0.53 -3.52
C PHE A 246 0.33 0.01 -4.95
N ASN A 247 -0.88 -0.03 -5.51
CA ASN A 247 -1.09 -0.51 -6.88
C ASN A 247 -0.33 0.32 -7.91
N LEU A 248 -0.37 1.64 -7.76
CA LEU A 248 0.37 2.53 -8.65
C LEU A 248 1.89 2.34 -8.54
N ALA A 249 2.40 2.11 -7.32
CA ALA A 249 3.81 1.83 -7.11
C ALA A 249 4.26 0.51 -7.78
N GLU A 250 3.42 -0.54 -7.74
CA GLU A 250 3.69 -1.80 -8.43
C GLU A 250 3.74 -1.62 -9.96
N LEU A 251 2.79 -0.87 -10.52
CA LEU A 251 2.80 -0.53 -11.95
C LEU A 251 4.09 0.21 -12.34
N LYS A 252 4.46 1.21 -11.55
CA LYS A 252 5.67 2.00 -11.78
C LYS A 252 6.93 1.15 -11.72
N GLN A 253 7.05 0.29 -10.70
CA GLN A 253 8.19 -0.63 -10.58
C GLN A 253 8.31 -1.56 -11.79
N PHE A 254 7.18 -2.06 -12.31
CA PHE A 254 7.16 -2.89 -13.52
C PHE A 254 7.70 -2.13 -14.73
N VAL A 255 7.21 -0.92 -14.97
CA VAL A 255 7.65 -0.07 -16.10
C VAL A 255 9.14 0.27 -15.97
N ASP A 256 9.57 0.70 -14.80
CA ASP A 256 10.96 1.04 -14.51
C ASP A 256 11.88 -0.17 -14.73
N ARG A 257 11.46 -1.36 -14.26
CA ARG A 257 12.23 -2.60 -14.45
C ARG A 257 12.29 -3.02 -15.90
N PHE A 258 11.23 -2.80 -16.66
CA PHE A 258 11.20 -3.13 -18.08
C PHE A 258 12.21 -2.33 -18.89
N TRP A 259 12.40 -1.04 -18.58
CA TRP A 259 13.30 -0.16 -19.32
C TRP A 259 14.74 -0.24 -18.84
N ASN A 260 15.00 -0.71 -17.63
CA ASN A 260 16.34 -0.78 -17.04
C ASN A 260 16.98 -2.17 -17.13
N ASN A 261 16.31 -3.15 -17.70
CA ASN A 261 16.82 -4.49 -18.04
C ASN A 261 16.87 -4.64 -19.57
#